data_41d9cb9460bf8c6d5c3fcec67712066a
#
_entry.id   41d9cb9460bf8c6d5c3fcec67712066a
#
_cell.length_a   1.000
_cell.length_b   1.000
_cell.length_c   1.000
_cell.angle_alpha   90.00
_cell.angle_beta   90.00
_cell.angle_gamma   90.00
#
_symmetry.space_group_name_H-M   'P 1'
#
loop_
_entity.id
_entity.type
_entity.pdbx_description
1 polymer ?
#
loop_
_entity_poly.entity_id
_entity_poly.type
_entity_poly.pdbx_seq_one_letter_code
_entity_poly.pdbx_strand_id
1 'polypeptide(L)'
;MIEYIKMIIIALVCGFMAPLPTSSSAHFSILSNAVALTTDENKLGFYFALFGVTLSVVIFFCLRKIYLKSLGALFTKKAKKDKNYKIYKNVAKNIFLTILPMPLLFIPVGEGMLLIDYFDKFLSGNGMYLTGVALIINALVLLVARWYAKQENRKLKRVCSTMSALRMSVYQLVSYVVPGFSHVASGATNMLLGDVHTKVIMREVYLYLAPSMFIVNIVKVVRYLMCDTIINAISAVIGIVVFAVMSYIVMRLVAKFNTRKVLLFFSVYSAVLGVIAVVFTFLI
;
A
#
# COMPACT_ATOMS: atom_id res chain seq x y z
N MET A 1 21.79 19.98 6.70
CA MET A 1 21.48 20.24 5.27
C MET A 1 21.44 18.95 4.45
N ILE A 2 22.46 18.11 4.49
CA ILE A 2 22.52 16.83 3.73
C ILE A 2 21.35 15.89 4.07
N GLU A 3 20.98 15.75 5.34
CA GLU A 3 19.85 14.91 5.76
C GLU A 3 18.51 15.32 5.11
N TYR A 4 18.25 16.62 5.00
CA TYR A 4 17.03 17.14 4.36
C TYR A 4 16.98 16.80 2.86
N ILE A 5 18.13 16.91 2.16
CA ILE A 5 18.22 16.54 0.74
C ILE A 5 17.93 15.05 0.54
N LYS A 6 18.53 14.19 1.38
CA LYS A 6 18.28 12.75 1.38
C LYS A 6 16.79 12.45 1.58
N MET A 7 16.15 13.09 2.56
CA MET A 7 14.74 12.93 2.84
C MET A 7 13.87 13.37 1.66
N ILE A 8 14.20 14.49 1.00
CA ILE A 8 13.47 14.97 -0.19
C ILE A 8 13.54 13.94 -1.32
N ILE A 9 14.74 13.39 -1.60
CA ILE A 9 14.92 12.38 -2.66
C ILE A 9 14.08 11.14 -2.36
N ILE A 10 14.14 10.61 -1.13
CA ILE A 10 13.36 9.44 -0.73
C ILE A 10 11.86 9.73 -0.82
N ALA A 11 11.42 10.87 -0.30
CA ALA A 11 10.01 11.24 -0.31
C ALA A 11 9.47 11.44 -1.74
N LEU A 12 10.25 12.01 -2.66
CA LEU A 12 9.88 12.16 -4.06
C LEU A 12 9.69 10.79 -4.72
N VAL A 13 10.69 9.91 -4.62
CA VAL A 13 10.63 8.61 -5.29
C VAL A 13 9.56 7.71 -4.65
N CYS A 14 9.52 7.64 -3.32
CA CYS A 14 8.51 6.84 -2.63
C CYS A 14 7.10 7.40 -2.84
N GLY A 15 6.91 8.71 -2.85
CA GLY A 15 5.64 9.35 -3.15
C GLY A 15 5.18 9.10 -4.58
N PHE A 16 6.12 9.02 -5.54
CA PHE A 16 5.83 8.63 -6.91
C PHE A 16 5.41 7.15 -7.00
N MET A 17 6.14 6.25 -6.33
CA MET A 17 5.93 4.80 -6.44
C MET A 17 4.75 4.28 -5.60
N ALA A 18 4.43 4.92 -4.47
CA ALA A 18 3.44 4.41 -3.53
C ALA A 18 2.02 4.24 -4.09
N PRO A 19 1.48 5.13 -4.96
CA PRO A 19 0.19 4.90 -5.59
C PRO A 19 0.23 3.92 -6.77
N LEU A 20 1.40 3.49 -7.23
CA LEU A 20 1.56 2.62 -8.38
C LEU A 20 1.51 1.13 -7.96
N PRO A 21 1.16 0.21 -8.88
CA PRO A 21 1.15 -1.22 -8.61
C PRO A 21 2.58 -1.81 -8.56
N THR A 22 3.43 -1.17 -7.76
CA THR A 22 4.80 -1.59 -7.44
C THR A 22 5.00 -1.53 -5.93
N SER A 23 6.11 -2.03 -5.41
CA SER A 23 6.38 -2.06 -3.97
C SER A 23 7.05 -0.77 -3.50
N SER A 24 6.33 0.06 -2.75
CA SER A 24 6.90 1.24 -2.10
C SER A 24 7.90 0.89 -1.00
N SER A 25 7.70 -0.23 -0.28
CA SER A 25 8.65 -0.70 0.73
C SER A 25 10.00 -1.09 0.14
N ALA A 26 10.01 -1.77 -1.01
CA ALA A 26 11.23 -2.11 -1.73
C ALA A 26 12.01 -0.85 -2.15
N HIS A 27 11.31 0.15 -2.72
CA HIS A 27 11.95 1.41 -3.11
C HIS A 27 12.47 2.19 -1.91
N PHE A 28 11.71 2.24 -0.81
CA PHE A 28 12.16 2.89 0.41
C PHE A 28 13.41 2.22 0.96
N SER A 29 13.45 0.90 1.06
CA SER A 29 14.60 0.14 1.55
C SER A 29 15.83 0.35 0.66
N ILE A 30 15.70 0.19 -0.65
CA ILE A 30 16.82 0.37 -1.59
C ILE A 30 17.36 1.81 -1.52
N LEU A 31 16.48 2.81 -1.54
CA LEU A 31 16.91 4.21 -1.53
C LEU A 31 17.47 4.66 -0.20
N SER A 32 16.87 4.27 0.93
CA SER A 32 17.38 4.65 2.26
C SER A 32 18.78 4.10 2.50
N ASN A 33 19.07 2.91 1.99
CA ASN A 33 20.42 2.33 2.01
C ASN A 33 21.35 3.05 1.03
N ALA A 34 20.92 3.26 -0.21
CA ALA A 34 21.76 3.90 -1.24
C ALA A 34 22.19 5.33 -0.87
N VAL A 35 21.31 6.11 -0.23
CA VAL A 35 21.64 7.47 0.22
C VAL A 35 22.18 7.50 1.65
N ALA A 36 22.30 6.37 2.33
CA ALA A 36 22.68 6.24 3.73
C ALA A 36 21.93 7.26 4.60
N LEU A 37 20.58 7.14 4.64
CA LEU A 37 19.73 8.08 5.37
C LEU A 37 20.00 8.01 6.87
N THR A 38 20.00 6.81 7.42
CA THR A 38 20.32 6.49 8.81
C THR A 38 20.58 4.99 8.94
N THR A 39 21.37 4.59 9.92
CA THR A 39 21.59 3.19 10.31
C THR A 39 20.59 2.72 11.39
N ASP A 40 19.83 3.64 11.97
CA ASP A 40 18.82 3.34 12.98
C ASP A 40 17.55 2.77 12.31
N GLU A 41 17.30 1.48 12.52
CA GLU A 41 16.14 0.75 11.94
C GLU A 41 14.80 1.31 12.45
N ASN A 42 14.72 1.74 13.72
CA ASN A 42 13.52 2.35 14.28
C ASN A 42 13.18 3.67 13.57
N LYS A 43 14.20 4.47 13.28
CA LYS A 43 14.07 5.73 12.56
C LYS A 43 13.63 5.52 11.12
N LEU A 44 14.17 4.50 10.43
CA LEU A 44 13.72 4.11 9.10
C LEU A 44 12.27 3.62 9.13
N GLY A 45 11.92 2.74 10.07
CA GLY A 45 10.57 2.23 10.25
C GLY A 45 9.56 3.35 10.52
N PHE A 46 9.94 4.34 11.35
CA PHE A 46 9.12 5.52 11.62
C PHE A 46 8.82 6.31 10.34
N TYR A 47 9.83 6.67 9.54
CA TYR A 47 9.63 7.43 8.32
C TYR A 47 8.78 6.66 7.30
N PHE A 48 9.01 5.35 7.18
CA PHE A 48 8.20 4.53 6.29
C PHE A 48 6.72 4.46 6.72
N ALA A 49 6.47 4.26 8.02
CA ALA A 49 5.12 4.27 8.57
C ALA A 49 4.44 5.64 8.38
N LEU A 50 5.20 6.72 8.57
CA LEU A 50 4.71 8.08 8.35
C LEU A 50 4.29 8.33 6.90
N PHE A 51 5.02 7.80 5.93
CA PHE A 51 4.63 7.82 4.52
C PHE A 51 3.36 7.00 4.25
N GLY A 52 3.17 5.87 4.94
CA GLY A 52 1.95 5.08 4.87
C GLY A 52 0.72 5.83 5.40
N VAL A 53 0.85 6.53 6.54
CA VAL A 53 -0.20 7.43 7.06
C VAL A 53 -0.49 8.54 6.06
N THR A 54 0.55 9.18 5.52
CA THR A 54 0.43 10.28 4.56
C THR A 54 -0.30 9.84 3.29
N LEU A 55 0.05 8.69 2.72
CA LEU A 55 -0.65 8.14 1.56
C LEU A 55 -2.13 7.91 1.84
N SER A 56 -2.44 7.34 3.01
CA SER A 56 -3.83 7.10 3.42
C SER A 56 -4.63 8.40 3.50
N VAL A 57 -4.06 9.45 4.08
CA VAL A 57 -4.68 10.79 4.15
C VAL A 57 -4.90 11.38 2.76
N VAL A 58 -3.93 11.28 1.86
CA VAL A 58 -4.06 11.72 0.46
C VAL A 58 -5.21 10.98 -0.24
N ILE A 59 -5.30 9.66 -0.06
CA ILE A 59 -6.38 8.85 -0.61
C ILE A 59 -7.73 9.27 -0.02
N PHE A 60 -7.84 9.46 1.30
CA PHE A 60 -9.07 9.94 1.95
C PHE A 60 -9.50 11.29 1.37
N PHE A 61 -8.57 12.21 1.17
CA PHE A 61 -8.87 13.50 0.56
C PHE A 61 -9.39 13.35 -0.87
N CYS A 62 -8.75 12.51 -1.69
CA CYS A 62 -9.16 12.27 -3.08
C CYS A 62 -10.54 11.61 -3.19
N LEU A 63 -10.85 10.67 -2.29
CA LEU A 63 -12.08 9.87 -2.30
C LEU A 63 -13.10 10.29 -1.23
N ARG A 64 -12.92 11.46 -0.62
CA ARG A 64 -13.75 11.96 0.51
C ARG A 64 -15.26 11.86 0.27
N LYS A 65 -15.72 12.15 -0.93
CA LYS A 65 -17.16 12.09 -1.26
C LYS A 65 -17.72 10.67 -1.13
N ILE A 66 -16.93 9.65 -1.50
CA ILE A 66 -17.34 8.24 -1.40
C ILE A 66 -17.34 7.82 0.07
N TYR A 67 -16.28 8.14 0.82
CA TYR A 67 -16.20 7.82 2.24
C TYR A 67 -17.33 8.46 3.04
N LEU A 68 -17.58 9.76 2.86
CA LEU A 68 -18.66 10.47 3.56
C LEU A 68 -20.05 9.87 3.24
N LYS A 69 -20.33 9.54 1.97
CA LYS A 69 -21.58 8.90 1.59
C LYS A 69 -21.71 7.48 2.13
N SER A 70 -20.61 6.73 2.18
CA SER A 70 -20.59 5.37 2.72
C SER A 70 -20.81 5.37 4.24
N LEU A 71 -20.17 6.28 4.98
CA LEU A 71 -20.41 6.48 6.41
C LEU A 71 -21.85 6.95 6.66
N GLY A 72 -22.32 7.92 5.89
CA GLY A 72 -23.71 8.40 5.98
C GLY A 72 -24.73 7.30 5.74
N ALA A 73 -24.43 6.34 4.85
CA ALA A 73 -25.30 5.18 4.59
C ALA A 73 -25.44 4.23 5.79
N LEU A 74 -24.49 4.23 6.74
CA LEU A 74 -24.58 3.43 7.97
C LEU A 74 -25.42 4.12 9.06
N PHE A 75 -25.28 5.44 9.21
CA PHE A 75 -25.78 6.15 10.39
C PHE A 75 -27.00 7.05 10.12
N THR A 76 -27.27 7.40 8.85
CA THR A 76 -28.27 8.44 8.54
C THR A 76 -29.49 7.91 7.82
N LYS A 77 -30.69 8.09 8.39
CA LYS A 77 -31.97 7.73 7.74
C LYS A 77 -32.17 8.47 6.39
N LYS A 78 -31.67 9.72 6.28
CA LYS A 78 -31.68 10.51 5.03
C LYS A 78 -30.97 9.81 3.86
N ALA A 79 -29.89 9.04 4.15
CA ALA A 79 -29.14 8.33 3.12
C ALA A 79 -29.97 7.28 2.39
N LYS A 80 -31.03 6.73 3.00
CA LYS A 80 -31.94 5.75 2.37
C LYS A 80 -32.68 6.31 1.14
N LYS A 81 -32.77 7.64 1.01
CA LYS A 81 -33.38 8.32 -0.16
C LYS A 81 -32.42 8.42 -1.35
N ASP A 82 -31.10 8.19 -1.17
CA ASP A 82 -30.14 8.21 -2.27
C ASP A 82 -30.32 6.96 -3.15
N LYS A 83 -30.41 7.16 -4.46
CA LYS A 83 -30.53 6.09 -5.47
C LYS A 83 -29.42 5.03 -5.33
N ASN A 84 -28.25 5.44 -4.85
CA ASN A 84 -27.07 4.59 -4.68
C ASN A 84 -26.86 4.10 -3.23
N TYR A 85 -27.86 4.24 -2.36
CA TYR A 85 -27.77 3.87 -0.95
C TYR A 85 -27.21 2.44 -0.73
N LYS A 86 -27.75 1.46 -1.47
CA LYS A 86 -27.30 0.06 -1.37
C LYS A 86 -25.82 -0.09 -1.73
N ILE A 87 -25.34 0.68 -2.71
CA ILE A 87 -23.93 0.67 -3.13
C ILE A 87 -23.05 1.24 -2.01
N TYR A 88 -23.40 2.41 -1.46
CA TYR A 88 -22.62 3.02 -0.38
C TYR A 88 -22.61 2.19 0.90
N LYS A 89 -23.73 1.55 1.26
CA LYS A 89 -23.81 0.63 2.38
C LYS A 89 -22.89 -0.59 2.17
N ASN A 90 -22.87 -1.15 0.95
CA ASN A 90 -21.97 -2.26 0.62
C ASN A 90 -20.51 -1.84 0.65
N VAL A 91 -20.18 -0.64 0.17
CA VAL A 91 -18.81 -0.08 0.27
C VAL A 91 -18.39 0.04 1.72
N ALA A 92 -19.23 0.60 2.60
CA ALA A 92 -18.93 0.71 4.03
C ALA A 92 -18.71 -0.65 4.70
N LYS A 93 -19.58 -1.64 4.42
CA LYS A 93 -19.39 -3.02 4.87
C LYS A 93 -18.06 -3.60 4.40
N ASN A 94 -17.73 -3.43 3.13
CA ASN A 94 -16.50 -3.96 2.55
C ASN A 94 -15.24 -3.28 3.14
N ILE A 95 -15.28 -1.97 3.42
CA ILE A 95 -14.21 -1.26 4.16
C ILE A 95 -14.02 -1.91 5.52
N PHE A 96 -15.08 -2.15 6.27
CA PHE A 96 -15.00 -2.80 7.58
C PHE A 96 -14.35 -4.20 7.47
N LEU A 97 -14.74 -5.00 6.46
CA LEU A 97 -14.16 -6.32 6.23
C LEU A 97 -12.67 -6.28 5.88
N THR A 98 -12.20 -5.22 5.21
CA THR A 98 -10.76 -5.08 4.91
C THR A 98 -9.94 -4.67 6.13
N ILE A 99 -10.54 -4.02 7.12
CA ILE A 99 -9.89 -3.63 8.37
C ILE A 99 -9.86 -4.78 9.38
N LEU A 100 -10.91 -5.60 9.40
CA LEU A 100 -11.16 -6.60 10.43
C LEU A 100 -9.97 -7.50 10.79
N PRO A 101 -9.16 -8.01 9.85
CA PRO A 101 -8.02 -8.85 10.20
C PRO A 101 -6.75 -8.08 10.57
N MET A 102 -6.71 -6.74 10.41
CA MET A 102 -5.50 -5.96 10.71
C MET A 102 -5.04 -6.04 12.19
N PRO A 103 -5.93 -6.15 13.20
CA PRO A 103 -5.51 -6.35 14.58
C PRO A 103 -4.64 -7.59 14.80
N LEU A 104 -4.72 -8.63 13.94
CA LEU A 104 -3.87 -9.81 14.02
C LEU A 104 -2.38 -9.48 13.94
N LEU A 105 -2.01 -8.40 13.23
CA LEU A 105 -0.63 -7.93 13.13
C LEU A 105 -0.05 -7.44 14.48
N PHE A 106 -0.92 -7.11 15.43
CA PHE A 106 -0.56 -6.55 16.73
C PHE A 106 -0.73 -7.54 17.88
N ILE A 107 -0.87 -8.84 17.59
CA ILE A 107 -0.89 -9.88 18.61
C ILE A 107 0.54 -10.02 19.17
N PRO A 108 0.72 -9.99 20.50
CA PRO A 108 2.02 -10.23 21.11
C PRO A 108 2.46 -11.68 20.91
N VAL A 109 3.70 -11.88 20.43
CA VAL A 109 4.29 -13.18 20.09
C VAL A 109 5.59 -13.34 20.87
N GLY A 110 5.48 -13.67 22.18
CA GLY A 110 6.66 -13.84 23.04
C GLY A 110 7.50 -12.57 23.25
N GLU A 111 8.29 -12.51 24.31
CA GLU A 111 9.26 -11.44 24.62
C GLU A 111 8.81 -9.98 24.39
N GLY A 112 7.49 -9.72 24.43
CA GLY A 112 6.92 -8.37 24.22
C GLY A 112 6.91 -7.86 22.79
N MET A 113 7.34 -8.67 21.81
CA MET A 113 7.26 -8.33 20.39
C MET A 113 5.85 -8.57 19.83
N LEU A 114 5.43 -7.73 18.90
CA LEU A 114 4.21 -7.96 18.14
C LEU A 114 4.50 -8.86 16.92
N LEU A 115 3.46 -9.53 16.42
CA LEU A 115 3.58 -10.40 15.24
C LEU A 115 4.23 -9.67 14.06
N ILE A 116 3.87 -8.41 13.83
CA ILE A 116 4.45 -7.61 12.74
C ILE A 116 5.94 -7.36 12.93
N ASP A 117 6.42 -7.12 14.16
CA ASP A 117 7.84 -6.89 14.45
C ASP A 117 8.63 -8.19 14.37
N TYR A 118 8.03 -9.31 14.77
CA TYR A 118 8.63 -10.62 14.61
C TYR A 118 8.95 -10.90 13.14
N PHE A 119 8.01 -10.61 12.24
CA PHE A 119 8.24 -10.74 10.81
C PHE A 119 9.25 -9.72 10.27
N ASP A 120 9.19 -8.46 10.71
CA ASP A 120 10.17 -7.43 10.33
C ASP A 120 11.60 -7.89 10.73
N LYS A 121 11.79 -8.42 11.93
CA LYS A 121 13.07 -8.95 12.43
C LYS A 121 13.51 -10.22 11.69
N PHE A 122 12.60 -11.19 11.50
CA PHE A 122 12.90 -12.43 10.79
C PHE A 122 13.34 -12.19 9.35
N LEU A 123 12.79 -11.15 8.73
CA LEU A 123 13.06 -10.80 7.34
C LEU A 123 14.24 -9.84 7.18
N SER A 124 14.67 -9.13 8.23
CA SER A 124 15.77 -8.15 8.17
C SER A 124 17.11 -8.79 7.81
N GLY A 125 17.40 -10.01 8.30
CA GLY A 125 18.64 -10.73 8.02
C GLY A 125 18.85 -11.10 6.54
N ASN A 126 17.78 -11.19 5.74
CA ASN A 126 17.79 -11.49 4.31
C ASN A 126 17.01 -10.45 3.50
N GLY A 127 16.94 -9.22 3.99
CA GLY A 127 15.98 -8.20 3.54
C GLY A 127 16.02 -7.92 2.05
N MET A 128 17.20 -7.81 1.45
CA MET A 128 17.32 -7.47 0.03
C MET A 128 16.98 -8.65 -0.89
N TYR A 129 17.43 -9.86 -0.53
CA TYR A 129 17.10 -11.10 -1.25
C TYR A 129 15.58 -11.36 -1.23
N LEU A 130 14.98 -11.35 -0.03
CA LEU A 130 13.55 -11.59 0.14
C LEU A 130 12.70 -10.52 -0.56
N THR A 131 13.12 -9.26 -0.48
CA THR A 131 12.49 -8.15 -1.22
C THR A 131 12.53 -8.40 -2.73
N GLY A 132 13.66 -8.86 -3.26
CA GLY A 132 13.81 -9.20 -4.67
C GLY A 132 12.90 -10.34 -5.11
N VAL A 133 12.87 -11.43 -4.33
CA VAL A 133 11.98 -12.57 -4.58
C VAL A 133 10.50 -12.15 -4.52
N ALA A 134 10.11 -11.34 -3.53
CA ALA A 134 8.75 -10.83 -3.39
C ALA A 134 8.34 -9.95 -4.59
N LEU A 135 9.26 -9.13 -5.12
CA LEU A 135 9.03 -8.34 -6.33
C LEU A 135 8.80 -9.22 -7.56
N ILE A 136 9.54 -10.31 -7.72
CA ILE A 136 9.35 -11.28 -8.81
C ILE A 136 7.99 -11.96 -8.67
N ILE A 137 7.63 -12.43 -7.48
CA ILE A 137 6.32 -13.03 -7.22
C ILE A 137 5.20 -12.02 -7.52
N ASN A 138 5.36 -10.78 -7.11
CA ASN A 138 4.40 -9.71 -7.37
C ASN A 138 4.22 -9.46 -8.88
N ALA A 139 5.31 -9.49 -9.65
CA ALA A 139 5.29 -9.40 -11.10
C ALA A 139 4.51 -10.55 -11.75
N LEU A 140 4.76 -11.79 -11.32
CA LEU A 140 4.05 -12.98 -11.81
C LEU A 140 2.55 -12.91 -11.50
N VAL A 141 2.20 -12.52 -10.28
CA VAL A 141 0.80 -12.36 -9.85
C VAL A 141 0.08 -11.31 -10.70
N LEU A 142 0.72 -10.18 -11.02
CA LEU A 142 0.17 -9.17 -11.92
C LEU A 142 -0.01 -9.68 -13.35
N LEU A 143 0.94 -10.45 -13.88
CA LEU A 143 0.85 -11.04 -15.22
C LEU A 143 -0.31 -12.03 -15.33
N VAL A 144 -0.44 -12.93 -14.34
CA VAL A 144 -1.53 -13.90 -14.26
C VAL A 144 -2.88 -13.19 -14.19
N ALA A 145 -3.00 -12.18 -13.33
CA ALA A 145 -4.23 -11.40 -13.21
C ALA A 145 -4.60 -10.68 -14.51
N ARG A 146 -3.60 -10.14 -15.21
CA ARG A 146 -3.80 -9.51 -16.51
C ARG A 146 -4.25 -10.51 -17.58
N TRP A 147 -3.64 -11.70 -17.61
CA TRP A 147 -4.04 -12.78 -18.54
C TRP A 147 -5.48 -13.20 -18.30
N TYR A 148 -5.83 -13.42 -17.02
CA TYR A 148 -7.19 -13.74 -16.60
C TYR A 148 -8.21 -12.65 -17.01
N ALA A 149 -7.85 -11.37 -16.89
CA ALA A 149 -8.72 -10.26 -17.27
C ALA A 149 -8.90 -10.09 -18.81
N LYS A 150 -8.11 -10.79 -19.63
CA LYS A 150 -8.27 -10.80 -21.10
C LYS A 150 -9.37 -11.75 -21.60
N GLN A 151 -9.82 -12.69 -20.77
CA GLN A 151 -10.86 -13.64 -21.18
C GLN A 151 -12.14 -12.89 -21.52
N GLU A 152 -12.68 -13.14 -22.70
CA GLU A 152 -13.93 -12.56 -23.20
C GLU A 152 -15.15 -13.18 -22.48
N ASN A 153 -16.31 -12.51 -22.52
CA ASN A 153 -17.58 -12.96 -21.92
C ASN A 153 -17.75 -12.84 -20.39
N ARG A 154 -16.97 -12.00 -19.71
CA ARG A 154 -17.13 -11.78 -18.27
C ARG A 154 -18.09 -10.62 -17.96
N LYS A 155 -19.03 -10.83 -17.05
CA LYS A 155 -19.91 -9.76 -16.54
C LYS A 155 -19.13 -8.88 -15.57
N LEU A 156 -18.61 -7.75 -16.06
CA LEU A 156 -17.79 -6.83 -15.28
C LEU A 156 -18.63 -6.01 -14.29
N LYS A 157 -18.17 -5.95 -13.05
CA LYS A 157 -18.77 -5.20 -11.94
C LYS A 157 -18.14 -3.81 -11.81
N ARG A 158 -18.94 -2.83 -11.35
CA ARG A 158 -18.45 -1.47 -11.07
C ARG A 158 -18.01 -1.26 -9.62
N VAL A 159 -18.27 -2.23 -8.76
CA VAL A 159 -18.02 -2.18 -7.31
C VAL A 159 -17.49 -3.53 -6.85
N CYS A 160 -16.57 -3.50 -5.89
CA CYS A 160 -16.01 -4.68 -5.25
C CYS A 160 -17.09 -5.52 -4.57
N SER A 161 -17.03 -6.85 -4.76
CA SER A 161 -17.91 -7.81 -4.06
C SER A 161 -17.40 -8.04 -2.63
N THR A 162 -18.28 -8.54 -1.75
CA THR A 162 -17.88 -8.92 -0.38
C THR A 162 -16.76 -9.96 -0.35
N MET A 163 -16.80 -10.95 -1.25
CA MET A 163 -15.74 -11.96 -1.37
C MET A 163 -14.42 -11.33 -1.82
N SER A 164 -14.45 -10.37 -2.75
CA SER A 164 -13.25 -9.63 -3.13
C SER A 164 -12.71 -8.76 -2.00
N ALA A 165 -13.58 -8.20 -1.15
CA ALA A 165 -13.15 -7.45 0.04
C ALA A 165 -12.46 -8.35 1.07
N LEU A 166 -12.96 -9.55 1.32
CA LEU A 166 -12.32 -10.55 2.19
C LEU A 166 -10.96 -10.99 1.64
N ARG A 167 -10.87 -11.30 0.34
CA ARG A 167 -9.57 -11.61 -0.27
C ARG A 167 -8.61 -10.43 -0.20
N MET A 168 -9.11 -9.19 -0.36
CA MET A 168 -8.31 -7.97 -0.23
C MET A 168 -7.67 -7.86 1.15
N SER A 169 -8.41 -8.20 2.22
CA SER A 169 -7.88 -8.16 3.58
C SER A 169 -6.72 -9.14 3.79
N VAL A 170 -6.83 -10.36 3.23
CA VAL A 170 -5.74 -11.36 3.29
C VAL A 170 -4.52 -10.87 2.50
N TYR A 171 -4.72 -10.36 1.28
CA TYR A 171 -3.59 -9.81 0.49
C TYR A 171 -2.91 -8.63 1.18
N GLN A 172 -3.66 -7.80 1.89
CA GLN A 172 -3.08 -6.70 2.66
C GLN A 172 -2.26 -7.20 3.85
N LEU A 173 -2.75 -8.21 4.60
CA LEU A 173 -1.96 -8.85 5.66
C LEU A 173 -0.62 -9.36 5.14
N VAL A 174 -0.64 -10.11 4.02
CA VAL A 174 0.59 -10.61 3.39
C VAL A 174 1.52 -9.45 3.01
N SER A 175 0.96 -8.35 2.49
CA SER A 175 1.77 -7.19 2.09
C SER A 175 2.40 -6.44 3.27
N TYR A 176 1.86 -6.57 4.48
CA TYR A 176 2.48 -6.02 5.70
C TYR A 176 3.55 -6.94 6.27
N VAL A 177 3.42 -8.24 6.06
CA VAL A 177 4.34 -9.25 6.58
C VAL A 177 5.52 -9.47 5.65
N VAL A 178 5.30 -9.46 4.32
CA VAL A 178 6.35 -9.76 3.33
C VAL A 178 6.90 -8.47 2.72
N PRO A 179 8.15 -8.08 3.04
CA PRO A 179 8.77 -6.89 2.44
C PRO A 179 8.92 -7.09 0.93
N GLY A 180 8.62 -6.02 0.18
CA GLY A 180 8.64 -6.09 -1.28
C GLY A 180 7.31 -6.51 -1.92
N PHE A 181 6.37 -7.07 -1.15
CA PHE A 181 5.03 -7.36 -1.68
C PHE A 181 4.18 -6.08 -1.73
N SER A 182 3.61 -5.77 -2.89
CA SER A 182 2.92 -4.49 -3.10
C SER A 182 1.45 -4.53 -2.70
N HIS A 183 1.04 -3.64 -1.80
CA HIS A 183 -0.37 -3.44 -1.43
C HIS A 183 -1.25 -3.07 -2.63
N VAL A 184 -0.76 -2.20 -3.52
CA VAL A 184 -1.52 -1.72 -4.67
C VAL A 184 -1.60 -2.79 -5.76
N ALA A 185 -0.50 -3.51 -6.02
CA ALA A 185 -0.48 -4.59 -7.01
C ALA A 185 -1.36 -5.77 -6.60
N SER A 186 -1.25 -6.21 -5.35
CA SER A 186 -2.08 -7.28 -4.79
C SER A 186 -3.57 -6.89 -4.81
N GLY A 187 -3.86 -5.64 -4.46
CA GLY A 187 -5.20 -5.08 -4.56
C GLY A 187 -5.74 -5.06 -5.99
N ALA A 188 -4.93 -4.62 -6.96
CA ALA A 188 -5.32 -4.59 -8.37
C ALA A 188 -5.56 -6.00 -8.91
N THR A 189 -4.70 -6.96 -8.57
CA THR A 189 -4.88 -8.39 -8.88
C THR A 189 -6.21 -8.92 -8.34
N ASN A 190 -6.48 -8.68 -7.05
CA ASN A 190 -7.73 -9.10 -6.43
C ASN A 190 -8.97 -8.52 -7.11
N MET A 191 -8.93 -7.23 -7.50
CA MET A 191 -10.03 -6.58 -8.20
C MET A 191 -10.23 -7.18 -9.62
N LEU A 192 -9.16 -7.50 -10.32
CA LEU A 192 -9.22 -8.19 -11.62
C LEU A 192 -9.85 -9.58 -11.48
N LEU A 193 -9.41 -10.37 -10.51
CA LEU A 193 -9.96 -11.70 -10.22
C LEU A 193 -11.41 -11.63 -9.72
N GLY A 194 -11.84 -10.50 -9.19
CA GLY A 194 -13.21 -10.21 -8.75
C GLY A 194 -14.14 -9.67 -9.84
N ASP A 195 -13.70 -9.64 -11.10
CA ASP A 195 -14.46 -9.11 -12.24
C ASP A 195 -14.76 -7.61 -12.16
N VAL A 196 -13.93 -6.85 -11.48
CA VAL A 196 -14.09 -5.40 -11.41
C VAL A 196 -13.64 -4.78 -12.73
N HIS A 197 -14.45 -3.85 -13.25
CA HIS A 197 -14.18 -3.17 -14.51
C HIS A 197 -12.86 -2.40 -14.48
N THR A 198 -11.99 -2.59 -15.46
CA THR A 198 -10.61 -2.06 -15.50
C THR A 198 -10.51 -0.54 -15.28
N LYS A 199 -11.50 0.25 -15.73
CA LYS A 199 -11.55 1.71 -15.54
C LYS A 199 -11.71 2.16 -14.08
N VAL A 200 -12.18 1.27 -13.20
CA VAL A 200 -12.43 1.62 -11.79
C VAL A 200 -11.54 0.88 -10.80
N ILE A 201 -10.70 -0.05 -11.27
CA ILE A 201 -9.86 -0.90 -10.41
C ILE A 201 -9.03 -0.06 -9.44
N MET A 202 -8.25 0.90 -9.93
CA MET A 202 -7.37 1.69 -9.07
C MET A 202 -8.14 2.47 -8.01
N ARG A 203 -9.32 3.01 -8.37
CA ARG A 203 -10.21 3.66 -7.40
C ARG A 203 -10.68 2.69 -6.32
N GLU A 204 -11.12 1.50 -6.70
CA GLU A 204 -11.58 0.48 -5.74
C GLU A 204 -10.42 0.00 -4.85
N VAL A 205 -9.24 -0.20 -5.42
CA VAL A 205 -8.04 -0.55 -4.63
C VAL A 205 -7.77 0.50 -3.56
N TYR A 206 -7.66 1.77 -3.94
CA TYR A 206 -7.39 2.85 -2.98
C TYR A 206 -8.50 2.98 -1.94
N LEU A 207 -9.76 2.82 -2.34
CA LEU A 207 -10.91 2.92 -1.45
C LEU A 207 -10.84 1.92 -0.28
N TYR A 208 -10.39 0.70 -0.54
CA TYR A 208 -10.31 -0.36 0.47
C TYR A 208 -8.92 -0.47 1.12
N LEU A 209 -7.88 0.04 0.47
CA LEU A 209 -6.52 0.04 1.01
C LEU A 209 -6.32 1.10 2.10
N ALA A 210 -6.80 2.33 1.88
CA ALA A 210 -6.44 3.46 2.75
C ALA A 210 -6.88 3.29 4.21
N PRO A 211 -8.08 2.76 4.55
CA PRO A 211 -8.47 2.63 5.95
C PRO A 211 -7.61 1.64 6.73
N SER A 212 -7.31 0.47 6.16
CA SER A 212 -6.43 -0.52 6.78
C SER A 212 -5.00 -0.01 6.88
N MET A 213 -4.51 0.64 5.82
CA MET A 213 -3.18 1.25 5.78
C MET A 213 -3.03 2.35 6.82
N PHE A 214 -4.04 3.20 7.01
CA PHE A 214 -4.04 4.22 8.04
C PHE A 214 -3.92 3.63 9.44
N ILE A 215 -4.74 2.63 9.77
CA ILE A 215 -4.75 1.99 11.10
C ILE A 215 -3.41 1.33 11.40
N VAL A 216 -2.88 0.53 10.48
CA VAL A 216 -1.62 -0.18 10.72
C VAL A 216 -0.46 0.79 10.87
N ASN A 217 -0.36 1.80 9.98
CA ASN A 217 0.77 2.71 10.03
C ASN A 217 0.69 3.72 11.17
N ILE A 218 -0.51 4.16 11.60
CA ILE A 218 -0.62 5.04 12.77
C ILE A 218 -0.18 4.32 14.06
N VAL A 219 -0.51 3.03 14.19
CA VAL A 219 -0.04 2.23 15.34
C VAL A 219 1.48 2.07 15.29
N LYS A 220 2.06 1.80 14.11
CA LYS A 220 3.53 1.75 13.94
C LYS A 220 4.18 3.10 14.31
N VAL A 221 3.66 4.23 13.85
CA VAL A 221 4.17 5.57 14.19
C VAL A 221 4.16 5.79 15.68
N VAL A 222 3.04 5.53 16.37
CA VAL A 222 2.94 5.68 17.82
C VAL A 222 3.98 4.83 18.56
N ARG A 223 4.15 3.58 18.13
CA ARG A 223 5.13 2.67 18.74
C ARG A 223 6.57 3.14 18.58
N TYR A 224 6.96 3.57 17.38
CA TYR A 224 8.31 4.10 17.15
C TYR A 224 8.58 5.37 17.98
N LEU A 225 7.55 6.20 18.22
CA LEU A 225 7.65 7.35 19.13
C LEU A 225 7.84 6.93 20.59
N MET A 226 7.35 5.74 20.99
CA MET A 226 7.53 5.21 22.35
C MET A 226 8.88 4.51 22.56
N CYS A 227 9.67 4.31 21.51
CA CYS A 227 10.99 3.62 21.55
C CYS A 227 12.16 4.59 21.70
N ASP A 228 12.02 5.75 22.33
CA ASP A 228 13.06 6.78 22.53
C ASP A 228 13.84 7.15 21.25
N THR A 229 13.21 7.01 20.10
CA THR A 229 13.83 7.28 18.79
C THR A 229 13.99 8.78 18.58
N ILE A 230 15.20 9.27 18.49
CA ILE A 230 15.49 10.68 18.20
C ILE A 230 15.12 10.99 16.74
N ILE A 231 13.98 11.62 16.53
CA ILE A 231 13.45 11.98 15.23
C ILE A 231 13.72 13.46 14.93
N ASN A 232 14.24 13.72 13.73
CA ASN A 232 14.34 15.09 13.25
C ASN A 232 12.96 15.53 12.71
N ALA A 233 12.23 16.33 13.51
CA ALA A 233 10.90 16.80 13.18
C ALA A 233 10.85 17.59 11.86
N ILE A 234 11.88 18.36 11.54
CA ILE A 234 11.95 19.13 10.28
C ILE A 234 12.06 18.18 9.09
N SER A 235 12.93 17.15 9.17
CA SER A 235 13.04 16.11 8.13
C SER A 235 11.72 15.37 7.94
N ALA A 236 11.00 15.06 9.03
CA ALA A 236 9.70 14.39 8.97
C ALA A 236 8.66 15.26 8.25
N VAL A 237 8.57 16.54 8.59
CA VAL A 237 7.62 17.48 7.95
C VAL A 237 7.94 17.65 6.47
N ILE A 238 9.21 17.85 6.11
CA ILE A 238 9.64 17.94 4.70
C ILE A 238 9.25 16.66 3.95
N GLY A 239 9.53 15.49 4.53
CA GLY A 239 9.19 14.20 3.95
C GLY A 239 7.68 14.04 3.71
N ILE A 240 6.83 14.39 4.70
CA ILE A 240 5.37 14.36 4.59
C ILE A 240 4.89 15.23 3.43
N VAL A 241 5.33 16.48 3.38
CA VAL A 241 4.86 17.45 2.38
C VAL A 241 5.24 17.00 0.97
N VAL A 242 6.51 16.65 0.75
CA VAL A 242 7.01 16.22 -0.56
C VAL A 242 6.32 14.93 -1.00
N PHE A 243 6.22 13.94 -0.10
CA PHE A 243 5.55 12.68 -0.37
C PHE A 243 4.06 12.87 -0.69
N ALA A 244 3.34 13.70 0.08
CA ALA A 244 1.92 13.98 -0.13
C ALA A 244 1.65 14.61 -1.49
N VAL A 245 2.43 15.65 -1.85
CA VAL A 245 2.29 16.33 -3.14
C VAL A 245 2.53 15.36 -4.28
N MET A 246 3.61 14.58 -4.20
CA MET A 246 3.97 13.62 -5.25
C MET A 246 2.94 12.51 -5.39
N SER A 247 2.51 11.91 -4.28
CA SER A 247 1.45 10.88 -4.27
C SER A 247 0.14 11.39 -4.84
N TYR A 248 -0.26 12.63 -4.50
CA TYR A 248 -1.47 13.24 -5.04
C TYR A 248 -1.40 13.41 -6.56
N ILE A 249 -0.28 13.93 -7.07
CA ILE A 249 -0.06 14.11 -8.52
C ILE A 249 -0.16 12.75 -9.24
N VAL A 250 0.55 11.73 -8.74
CA VAL A 250 0.58 10.40 -9.35
C VAL A 250 -0.79 9.73 -9.31
N MET A 251 -1.53 9.83 -8.21
CA MET A 251 -2.91 9.31 -8.15
C MET A 251 -3.81 9.92 -9.20
N ARG A 252 -3.69 11.24 -9.44
CA ARG A 252 -4.45 11.94 -10.49
C ARG A 252 -4.07 11.48 -11.89
N LEU A 253 -2.79 11.19 -12.13
CA LEU A 253 -2.29 10.69 -13.40
C LEU A 253 -2.77 9.24 -13.65
N VAL A 254 -2.60 8.36 -12.67
CA VAL A 254 -2.98 6.93 -12.77
C VAL A 254 -4.47 6.75 -13.04
N ALA A 255 -5.31 7.63 -12.51
CA ALA A 255 -6.75 7.61 -12.77
C ALA A 255 -7.11 7.82 -14.27
N LYS A 256 -6.21 8.40 -15.07
CA LYS A 256 -6.40 8.65 -16.50
C LYS A 256 -5.86 7.52 -17.38
N PHE A 257 -5.00 6.64 -16.85
CA PHE A 257 -4.35 5.60 -17.64
C PHE A 257 -5.21 4.35 -17.80
N ASN A 258 -4.97 3.62 -18.89
CA ASN A 258 -5.57 2.30 -19.08
C ASN A 258 -4.90 1.29 -18.11
N THR A 259 -5.63 0.84 -17.11
CA THR A 259 -5.13 -0.04 -16.06
C THR A 259 -4.42 -1.29 -16.62
N ARG A 260 -4.89 -1.88 -17.73
CA ARG A 260 -4.26 -3.08 -18.32
C ARG A 260 -2.83 -2.83 -18.83
N LYS A 261 -2.59 -1.66 -19.46
CA LYS A 261 -1.24 -1.28 -19.93
C LYS A 261 -0.33 -0.95 -18.76
N VAL A 262 -0.87 -0.22 -17.77
CA VAL A 262 -0.16 0.14 -16.54
C VAL A 262 0.28 -1.12 -15.79
N LEU A 263 -0.60 -2.10 -15.61
CA LEU A 263 -0.27 -3.35 -14.92
C LEU A 263 0.81 -4.15 -15.64
N LEU A 264 0.81 -4.18 -16.98
CA LEU A 264 1.90 -4.84 -17.74
C LEU A 264 3.24 -4.16 -17.49
N PHE A 265 3.26 -2.85 -17.64
CA PHE A 265 4.50 -2.07 -17.46
C PHE A 265 5.09 -2.32 -16.07
N PHE A 266 4.26 -2.21 -15.01
CA PHE A 266 4.74 -2.42 -13.64
C PHE A 266 5.03 -3.88 -13.30
N SER A 267 4.44 -4.85 -14.00
CA SER A 267 4.84 -6.24 -13.89
C SER A 267 6.27 -6.46 -14.40
N VAL A 268 6.58 -5.97 -15.61
CA VAL A 268 7.93 -6.05 -16.16
C VAL A 268 8.93 -5.28 -15.30
N TYR A 269 8.58 -4.06 -14.90
CA TYR A 269 9.39 -3.24 -14.01
C TYR A 269 9.73 -3.96 -12.68
N SER A 270 8.71 -4.53 -12.02
CA SER A 270 8.91 -5.25 -10.75
C SER A 270 9.75 -6.52 -10.94
N ALA A 271 9.62 -7.22 -12.07
CA ALA A 271 10.44 -8.37 -12.37
C ALA A 271 11.92 -7.98 -12.54
N VAL A 272 12.18 -6.94 -13.33
CA VAL A 272 13.55 -6.45 -13.56
C VAL A 272 14.18 -5.96 -12.25
N LEU A 273 13.46 -5.14 -11.48
CA LEU A 273 13.95 -4.65 -10.19
C LEU A 273 14.19 -5.80 -9.20
N GLY A 274 13.30 -6.80 -9.19
CA GLY A 274 13.46 -8.00 -8.36
C GLY A 274 14.69 -8.81 -8.72
N VAL A 275 14.96 -9.03 -10.01
CA VAL A 275 16.18 -9.72 -10.47
C VAL A 275 17.43 -8.91 -10.07
N ILE A 276 17.42 -7.60 -10.28
CA ILE A 276 18.53 -6.73 -9.86
C ILE A 276 18.78 -6.85 -8.36
N ALA A 277 17.73 -6.79 -7.53
CA ALA A 277 17.87 -6.89 -6.08
C ALA A 277 18.44 -8.26 -5.64
N VAL A 278 17.99 -9.36 -6.26
CA VAL A 278 18.53 -10.71 -6.00
C VAL A 278 20.00 -10.82 -6.41
N VAL A 279 20.35 -10.38 -7.62
CA VAL A 279 21.74 -10.44 -8.11
C VAL A 279 22.66 -9.60 -7.24
N PHE A 280 22.23 -8.40 -6.84
CA PHE A 280 23.02 -7.52 -5.96
C PHE A 280 23.32 -8.16 -4.61
N THR A 281 22.43 -9.02 -4.08
CA THR A 281 22.68 -9.74 -2.81
C THR A 281 23.83 -10.74 -2.90
N PHE A 282 24.13 -11.25 -4.10
CA PHE A 282 25.25 -12.19 -4.30
C PHE A 282 26.57 -11.51 -4.71
N LEU A 283 26.54 -10.21 -4.99
CA LEU A 283 27.72 -9.42 -5.38
C LEU A 283 28.33 -8.63 -4.23
N ILE A 284 27.59 -8.47 -3.13
CA ILE A 284 28.01 -7.81 -1.90
C ILE A 284 28.16 -8.87 -0.81
#